data_7f4155bdaa3c367bde35119e8eb8262a
#
_entry.id   7f4155bdaa3c367bde35119e8eb8262a
#
_cell.length_a   1.000
_cell.length_b   1.000
_cell.length_c   1.000
_cell.angle_alpha   90.00
_cell.angle_beta   90.00
_cell.angle_gamma   90.00
#
_symmetry.space_group_name_H-M   'P 1'
#
loop_
_entity.id
_entity.type
_entity.pdbx_description
1 polymer ?
#
loop_
_entity_poly.entity_id
_entity_poly.type
_entity_poly.pdbx_seq_one_letter_code
_entity_poly.pdbx_strand_id
1 'polypeptide(L)'
;PSRAYKPFRYPWAYDFWKIQQQVHWMPEEVPLGEDCKDWAVKLNDSERNLLTQIFRFFTQSDVEVGANYMEHYMPLFKPTEVSMMLASFSNMETIHIAAYALLLETIGMPDSEFSAFMEYEQMAAKHDYLGQFGTDTNEDIAVSMAVFGGFTEGLQLFASFAMLMNFPRFNKMKGMGQIVSWSV
;
A
#
# COMPACT_ATOMS: atom_id res chain seq x y z
N PRO A 1 -25.79 6.11 8.81
CA PRO A 1 -25.01 7.34 8.98
C PRO A 1 -25.58 8.20 10.09
N SER A 2 -24.70 8.88 10.85
CA SER A 2 -25.14 9.88 11.81
C SER A 2 -25.84 11.04 11.08
N ARG A 3 -26.96 11.53 11.63
CA ARG A 3 -27.64 12.72 11.10
C ARG A 3 -26.97 14.02 11.53
N ALA A 4 -26.05 13.95 12.50
CA ALA A 4 -25.31 15.09 13.04
C ALA A 4 -23.82 14.82 12.93
N TYR A 5 -23.07 15.85 12.53
CA TYR A 5 -21.62 15.80 12.47
C TYR A 5 -20.96 15.66 13.85
N LYS A 6 -21.55 16.28 14.87
CA LYS A 6 -21.09 16.24 16.26
C LYS A 6 -22.24 15.95 17.22
N PRO A 7 -21.96 15.45 18.44
CA PRO A 7 -20.63 15.10 18.96
C PRO A 7 -20.08 13.80 18.34
N PHE A 8 -18.75 13.70 18.26
CA PHE A 8 -18.07 12.47 17.85
C PHE A 8 -18.22 11.38 18.93
N ARG A 9 -18.55 10.19 18.51
CA ARG A 9 -18.58 8.99 19.36
C ARG A 9 -17.19 8.39 19.53
N TYR A 10 -16.36 8.53 18.48
CA TYR A 10 -15.00 7.99 18.41
C TYR A 10 -13.99 9.07 18.03
N PRO A 11 -13.68 10.02 18.95
CA PRO A 11 -12.79 11.16 18.64
C PRO A 11 -11.42 10.75 18.10
N TRP A 12 -10.89 9.61 18.53
CA TRP A 12 -9.62 9.06 18.04
C TRP A 12 -9.62 8.82 16.50
N ALA A 13 -10.75 8.42 15.93
CA ALA A 13 -10.85 8.23 14.48
C ALA A 13 -10.72 9.56 13.73
N TYR A 14 -11.28 10.65 14.29
CA TYR A 14 -11.09 11.98 13.74
C TYR A 14 -9.63 12.45 13.85
N ASP A 15 -8.92 12.09 14.93
CA ASP A 15 -7.51 12.44 15.09
C ASP A 15 -6.64 11.69 14.06
N PHE A 16 -6.90 10.41 13.78
CA PHE A 16 -6.24 9.68 12.69
C PHE A 16 -6.53 10.30 11.33
N TRP A 17 -7.77 10.68 11.05
CA TRP A 17 -8.09 11.41 9.83
C TRP A 17 -7.26 12.69 9.69
N LYS A 18 -7.10 13.49 10.76
CA LYS A 18 -6.27 14.70 10.73
C LYS A 18 -4.80 14.37 10.40
N ILE A 19 -4.24 13.33 11.02
CA ILE A 19 -2.87 12.89 10.77
C ILE A 19 -2.70 12.58 9.27
N GLN A 20 -3.62 11.81 8.69
CA GLN A 20 -3.56 11.47 7.26
C GLN A 20 -3.60 12.72 6.35
N GLN A 21 -4.37 13.75 6.71
CA GLN A 21 -4.37 15.00 5.94
C GLN A 21 -3.04 15.77 6.05
N GLN A 22 -2.31 15.62 7.14
CA GLN A 22 -1.05 16.32 7.38
C GLN A 22 0.14 15.64 6.70
N VAL A 23 0.06 14.34 6.44
CA VAL A 23 1.12 13.54 5.80
C VAL A 23 0.85 13.30 4.29
N HIS A 24 -0.10 14.02 3.70
CA HIS A 24 -0.43 13.91 2.28
C HIS A 24 0.75 14.33 1.40
N TRP A 25 1.00 13.58 0.34
CA TRP A 25 2.03 13.84 -0.65
C TRP A 25 1.57 13.38 -2.04
N MET A 26 2.29 13.79 -3.08
CA MET A 26 2.00 13.38 -4.46
C MET A 26 3.21 12.66 -5.06
N PRO A 27 3.00 11.62 -5.89
CA PRO A 27 4.08 10.85 -6.50
C PRO A 27 5.12 11.71 -7.25
N GLU A 28 4.67 12.77 -7.92
CA GLU A 28 5.50 13.68 -8.69
C GLU A 28 6.46 14.52 -7.83
N GLU A 29 6.26 14.57 -6.52
CA GLU A 29 7.19 15.24 -5.59
C GLU A 29 8.47 14.43 -5.37
N VAL A 30 8.46 13.14 -5.74
CA VAL A 30 9.61 12.24 -5.56
C VAL A 30 10.54 12.32 -6.77
N PRO A 31 11.82 12.67 -6.58
CA PRO A 31 12.80 12.77 -7.69
C PRO A 31 13.29 11.37 -8.11
N LEU A 32 12.69 10.78 -9.15
CA LEU A 32 13.00 9.43 -9.65
C LEU A 32 14.11 9.41 -10.73
N GLY A 33 14.62 10.54 -11.19
CA GLY A 33 15.57 10.58 -12.31
C GLY A 33 16.90 9.84 -12.06
N GLU A 34 17.39 9.79 -10.82
CA GLU A 34 18.56 9.01 -10.48
C GLU A 34 18.26 7.51 -10.41
N ASP A 35 17.03 7.12 -10.05
CA ASP A 35 16.63 5.71 -10.00
C ASP A 35 16.65 5.04 -11.38
N CYS A 36 16.33 5.79 -12.45
CA CYS A 36 16.53 5.32 -13.83
C CYS A 36 17.99 4.93 -14.11
N LYS A 37 18.94 5.78 -13.72
CA LYS A 37 20.35 5.52 -13.91
C LYS A 37 20.83 4.36 -13.05
N ASP A 38 20.37 4.31 -11.80
CA ASP A 38 20.70 3.24 -10.88
C ASP A 38 20.19 1.90 -11.40
N TRP A 39 18.95 1.85 -11.88
CA TRP A 39 18.33 0.67 -12.49
C TRP A 39 19.14 0.16 -13.69
N ALA A 40 19.55 1.07 -14.59
CA ALA A 40 20.24 0.71 -15.82
C ALA A 40 21.70 0.26 -15.60
N VAL A 41 22.41 0.90 -14.62
CA VAL A 41 23.87 0.81 -14.54
C VAL A 41 24.41 0.28 -13.22
N LYS A 42 23.78 0.64 -12.07
CA LYS A 42 24.34 0.30 -10.76
C LYS A 42 23.83 -1.01 -10.19
N LEU A 43 22.62 -1.42 -10.56
CA LEU A 43 22.05 -2.68 -10.06
C LEU A 43 22.60 -3.87 -10.84
N ASN A 44 22.96 -4.93 -10.14
CA ASN A 44 23.21 -6.23 -10.75
C ASN A 44 21.90 -6.99 -11.02
N ASP A 45 21.98 -8.12 -11.73
CA ASP A 45 20.80 -8.88 -12.15
C ASP A 45 20.00 -9.43 -10.97
N SER A 46 20.67 -9.84 -9.88
CA SER A 46 20.00 -10.33 -8.67
C SER A 46 19.25 -9.23 -7.95
N GLU A 47 19.82 -8.02 -7.87
CA GLU A 47 19.18 -6.85 -7.29
C GLU A 47 17.96 -6.42 -8.11
N ARG A 48 18.08 -6.35 -9.44
CA ARG A 48 16.96 -6.07 -10.33
C ARG A 48 15.84 -7.10 -10.18
N ASN A 49 16.18 -8.38 -10.16
CA ASN A 49 15.20 -9.44 -9.97
C ASN A 49 14.47 -9.30 -8.62
N LEU A 50 15.20 -9.09 -7.52
CA LEU A 50 14.60 -8.88 -6.20
C LEU A 50 13.60 -7.72 -6.21
N LEU A 51 14.02 -6.56 -6.73
CA LEU A 51 13.17 -5.38 -6.81
C LEU A 51 11.94 -5.63 -7.69
N THR A 52 12.11 -6.30 -8.84
CA THR A 52 11.00 -6.66 -9.73
C THR A 52 9.94 -7.49 -8.99
N GLN A 53 10.36 -8.50 -8.21
CA GLN A 53 9.41 -9.32 -7.45
C GLN A 53 8.67 -8.52 -6.38
N ILE A 54 9.37 -7.61 -5.69
CA ILE A 54 8.73 -6.76 -4.66
C ILE A 54 7.76 -5.77 -5.33
N PHE A 55 8.13 -5.18 -6.47
CA PHE A 55 7.25 -4.23 -7.18
C PHE A 55 5.99 -4.92 -7.72
N ARG A 56 6.11 -6.12 -8.29
CA ARG A 56 4.97 -6.95 -8.70
C ARG A 56 4.00 -7.20 -7.54
N PHE A 57 4.53 -7.42 -6.34
CA PHE A 57 3.72 -7.60 -5.15
C PHE A 57 3.00 -6.30 -4.76
N PHE A 58 3.67 -5.17 -4.70
CA PHE A 58 3.05 -3.90 -4.30
C PHE A 58 1.98 -3.41 -5.28
N THR A 59 2.21 -3.53 -6.59
CA THR A 59 1.23 -3.08 -7.59
C THR A 59 -0.15 -3.74 -7.46
N GLN A 60 -0.21 -4.92 -6.85
CA GLN A 60 -1.47 -5.61 -6.58
C GLN A 60 -1.95 -5.46 -5.14
N SER A 61 -1.05 -5.52 -4.18
CA SER A 61 -1.38 -5.47 -2.75
C SER A 61 -2.14 -4.19 -2.38
N ASP A 62 -1.67 -3.04 -2.85
CA ASP A 62 -2.27 -1.74 -2.55
C ASP A 62 -3.68 -1.61 -3.17
N VAL A 63 -3.91 -2.24 -4.34
CA VAL A 63 -5.24 -2.31 -4.96
C VAL A 63 -6.20 -3.12 -4.07
N GLU A 64 -5.77 -4.25 -3.56
CA GLU A 64 -6.58 -5.12 -2.70
C GLU A 64 -6.88 -4.46 -1.35
N VAL A 65 -5.88 -3.83 -0.74
CA VAL A 65 -6.04 -3.10 0.53
C VAL A 65 -7.01 -1.93 0.35
N GLY A 66 -6.83 -1.12 -0.69
CA GLY A 66 -7.72 0.00 -1.01
C GLY A 66 -9.17 -0.45 -1.24
N ALA A 67 -9.38 -1.52 -2.00
CA ALA A 67 -10.69 -2.13 -2.23
C ALA A 67 -11.33 -2.61 -0.92
N ASN A 68 -10.56 -3.25 -0.04
CA ASN A 68 -11.04 -3.74 1.25
C ASN A 68 -11.60 -2.63 2.15
N TYR A 69 -10.95 -1.45 2.19
CA TYR A 69 -11.49 -0.28 2.90
C TYR A 69 -12.83 0.16 2.34
N MET A 70 -12.97 0.26 1.02
CA MET A 70 -14.18 0.77 0.36
C MET A 70 -15.33 -0.22 0.35
N GLU A 71 -15.06 -1.47 0.05
CA GLU A 71 -16.08 -2.50 -0.20
C GLU A 71 -16.53 -3.21 1.08
N HIS A 72 -15.63 -3.38 2.04
CA HIS A 72 -15.91 -4.13 3.25
C HIS A 72 -16.06 -3.25 4.49
N TYR A 73 -15.10 -2.38 4.82
CA TYR A 73 -15.13 -1.67 6.10
C TYR A 73 -16.02 -0.42 6.09
N MET A 74 -15.98 0.42 5.07
CA MET A 74 -16.83 1.62 5.00
C MET A 74 -18.33 1.32 5.04
N PRO A 75 -18.85 0.24 4.42
CA PRO A 75 -20.25 -0.15 4.57
C PRO A 75 -20.63 -0.56 5.99
N LEU A 76 -19.71 -1.09 6.79
CA LEU A 76 -19.97 -1.61 8.14
C LEU A 76 -19.91 -0.49 9.19
N PHE A 77 -18.91 0.37 9.14
CA PHE A 77 -18.66 1.39 10.17
C PHE A 77 -19.32 2.72 9.82
N LYS A 78 -20.46 3.02 10.47
CA LYS A 78 -21.36 4.14 10.14
C LYS A 78 -21.08 5.48 10.83
N PRO A 79 -20.37 5.58 11.99
CA PRO A 79 -20.04 6.88 12.57
C PRO A 79 -19.28 7.76 11.58
N THR A 80 -19.63 9.05 11.51
CA THR A 80 -19.07 9.97 10.50
C THR A 80 -17.55 10.08 10.59
N GLU A 81 -17.00 10.19 11.80
CA GLU A 81 -15.56 10.29 12.05
C GLU A 81 -14.81 9.03 11.64
N VAL A 82 -15.42 7.85 11.80
CA VAL A 82 -14.82 6.56 11.36
C VAL A 82 -14.84 6.47 9.84
N SER A 83 -15.95 6.85 9.20
CA SER A 83 -16.02 6.89 7.73
C SER A 83 -15.01 7.87 7.13
N MET A 84 -14.78 9.04 7.77
CA MET A 84 -13.75 10.00 7.37
C MET A 84 -12.35 9.39 7.46
N MET A 85 -12.04 8.70 8.55
CA MET A 85 -10.75 8.02 8.75
C MET A 85 -10.52 6.95 7.67
N LEU A 86 -11.49 6.05 7.47
CA LEU A 86 -11.38 4.99 6.46
C LEU A 86 -11.27 5.53 5.03
N ALA A 87 -11.99 6.62 4.72
CA ALA A 87 -11.87 7.30 3.43
C ALA A 87 -10.46 7.89 3.22
N SER A 88 -9.84 8.44 4.27
CA SER A 88 -8.47 8.95 4.17
C SER A 88 -7.44 7.83 4.02
N PHE A 89 -7.62 6.69 4.67
CA PHE A 89 -6.76 5.51 4.47
C PHE A 89 -6.87 5.01 3.02
N SER A 90 -8.10 4.80 2.53
CA SER A 90 -8.32 4.42 1.14
C SER A 90 -7.72 5.42 0.13
N ASN A 91 -7.77 6.74 0.43
CA ASN A 91 -7.12 7.75 -0.40
C ASN A 91 -5.59 7.60 -0.39
N MET A 92 -4.97 7.27 0.74
CA MET A 92 -3.51 7.03 0.78
C MET A 92 -3.12 5.84 -0.09
N GLU A 93 -3.91 4.78 -0.14
CA GLU A 93 -3.65 3.65 -1.06
C GLU A 93 -3.65 4.09 -2.52
N THR A 94 -4.50 5.04 -2.92
CA THR A 94 -4.46 5.57 -4.30
C THR A 94 -3.15 6.29 -4.61
N ILE A 95 -2.55 6.94 -3.62
CA ILE A 95 -1.25 7.62 -3.75
C ILE A 95 -0.13 6.57 -3.85
N HIS A 96 -0.17 5.51 -3.03
CA HIS A 96 0.80 4.42 -3.09
C HIS A 96 0.77 3.72 -4.45
N ILE A 97 -0.41 3.35 -4.95
CA ILE A 97 -0.61 2.77 -6.29
C ILE A 97 0.00 3.68 -7.36
N ALA A 98 -0.32 4.97 -7.34
CA ALA A 98 0.19 5.93 -8.31
C ALA A 98 1.72 6.10 -8.22
N ALA A 99 2.28 6.09 -7.01
CA ALA A 99 3.71 6.25 -6.79
C ALA A 99 4.52 5.04 -7.29
N TYR A 100 4.06 3.83 -7.02
CA TYR A 100 4.70 2.62 -7.56
C TYR A 100 4.52 2.51 -9.07
N ALA A 101 3.35 2.88 -9.61
CA ALA A 101 3.14 2.95 -11.06
C ALA A 101 4.14 3.93 -11.71
N LEU A 102 4.24 5.14 -11.18
CA LEU A 102 5.19 6.16 -11.68
C LEU A 102 6.64 5.68 -11.59
N LEU A 103 7.02 4.99 -10.51
CA LEU A 103 8.36 4.40 -10.36
C LEU A 103 8.64 3.37 -11.46
N LEU A 104 7.72 2.40 -11.66
CA LEU A 104 7.88 1.36 -12.68
C LEU A 104 7.98 1.93 -14.09
N GLU A 105 7.10 2.86 -14.45
CA GLU A 105 7.14 3.57 -15.72
C GLU A 105 8.48 4.31 -15.90
N THR A 106 8.92 5.01 -14.87
CA THR A 106 10.15 5.82 -14.88
C THR A 106 11.40 4.96 -15.09
N ILE A 107 11.49 3.78 -14.49
CA ILE A 107 12.62 2.86 -14.69
C ILE A 107 12.48 2.02 -15.97
N GLY A 108 11.39 2.17 -16.72
CA GLY A 108 11.17 1.53 -18.03
C GLY A 108 10.71 0.07 -17.92
N MET A 109 10.01 -0.30 -16.87
CA MET A 109 9.40 -1.63 -16.77
C MET A 109 8.16 -1.70 -17.67
N PRO A 110 7.96 -2.82 -18.41
CA PRO A 110 6.81 -2.97 -19.29
C PRO A 110 5.51 -3.18 -18.48
N ASP A 111 4.36 -2.77 -19.07
CA ASP A 111 3.03 -2.90 -18.44
C ASP A 111 2.69 -4.34 -18.03
N SER A 112 3.27 -5.34 -18.69
CA SER A 112 3.09 -6.75 -18.32
C SER A 112 3.54 -7.08 -16.89
N GLU A 113 4.44 -6.27 -16.30
CA GLU A 113 4.91 -6.47 -14.93
C GLU A 113 3.81 -6.23 -13.89
N PHE A 114 2.83 -5.36 -14.19
CA PHE A 114 1.70 -5.09 -13.30
C PHE A 114 0.76 -6.31 -13.11
N SER A 115 0.72 -7.21 -14.08
CA SER A 115 -0.10 -8.43 -14.00
C SER A 115 0.71 -9.70 -13.68
N ALA A 116 2.04 -9.61 -13.73
CA ALA A 116 2.92 -10.76 -13.61
C ALA A 116 3.04 -11.32 -12.17
N PHE A 117 2.47 -10.65 -11.16
CA PHE A 117 2.50 -11.15 -9.77
C PHE A 117 1.82 -12.53 -9.63
N MET A 118 0.81 -12.84 -10.45
CA MET A 118 0.10 -14.12 -10.45
C MET A 118 0.91 -15.27 -11.08
N GLU A 119 2.03 -14.98 -11.74
CA GLU A 119 2.92 -16.01 -12.27
C GLU A 119 3.66 -16.79 -11.18
N TYR A 120 3.69 -16.24 -9.96
CA TYR A 120 4.30 -16.90 -8.80
C TYR A 120 3.25 -17.59 -7.96
N GLU A 121 3.37 -18.91 -7.80
CA GLU A 121 2.44 -19.72 -7.01
C GLU A 121 2.21 -19.16 -5.61
N GLN A 122 3.26 -18.68 -4.94
CA GLN A 122 3.17 -18.12 -3.60
C GLN A 122 2.40 -16.78 -3.57
N MET A 123 2.49 -15.97 -4.61
CA MET A 123 1.75 -14.71 -4.74
C MET A 123 0.27 -14.99 -5.03
N ALA A 124 0.00 -15.89 -5.99
CA ALA A 124 -1.36 -16.34 -6.28
C ALA A 124 -2.03 -16.95 -5.05
N ALA A 125 -1.33 -17.82 -4.31
CA ALA A 125 -1.85 -18.42 -3.08
C ALA A 125 -2.18 -17.39 -1.99
N LYS A 126 -1.39 -16.32 -1.86
CA LYS A 126 -1.69 -15.22 -0.93
C LYS A 126 -2.92 -14.44 -1.34
N HIS A 127 -3.05 -14.10 -2.60
CA HIS A 127 -4.23 -13.44 -3.15
C HIS A 127 -5.48 -14.28 -2.89
N ASP A 128 -5.47 -15.56 -3.22
CA ASP A 128 -6.58 -16.49 -2.98
C ASP A 128 -6.91 -16.63 -1.49
N TYR A 129 -5.88 -16.60 -0.62
CA TYR A 129 -6.07 -16.64 0.83
C TYR A 129 -6.78 -15.37 1.34
N LEU A 130 -6.36 -14.19 0.90
CA LEU A 130 -6.98 -12.94 1.31
C LEU A 130 -8.44 -12.82 0.86
N GLY A 131 -8.79 -13.37 -0.31
CA GLY A 131 -10.16 -13.43 -0.81
C GLY A 131 -11.13 -14.33 -0.03
N GLN A 132 -10.64 -15.13 0.95
CA GLN A 132 -11.48 -16.03 1.75
C GLN A 132 -12.14 -15.37 2.96
N PHE A 133 -11.72 -14.16 3.35
CA PHE A 133 -12.22 -13.50 4.55
C PHE A 133 -13.47 -12.69 4.25
N GLY A 134 -14.59 -13.11 4.89
CA GLY A 134 -15.87 -12.42 4.81
C GLY A 134 -16.06 -11.38 5.92
N THR A 135 -17.22 -10.74 5.90
CA THR A 135 -17.65 -9.75 6.89
C THR A 135 -19.10 -9.96 7.35
N ASP A 136 -19.60 -11.20 7.30
CA ASP A 136 -20.99 -11.52 7.59
C ASP A 136 -21.30 -11.46 9.09
N THR A 137 -20.32 -11.79 9.93
CA THR A 137 -20.45 -11.77 11.39
C THR A 137 -19.41 -10.83 12.01
N ASN A 138 -19.60 -10.43 13.26
CA ASN A 138 -18.59 -9.64 14.00
C ASN A 138 -17.27 -10.41 14.16
N GLU A 139 -17.31 -11.72 14.23
CA GLU A 139 -16.11 -12.57 14.28
C GLU A 139 -15.37 -12.53 12.93
N ASP A 140 -16.09 -12.68 11.84
CA ASP A 140 -15.49 -12.57 10.48
C ASP A 140 -14.86 -11.19 10.26
N ILE A 141 -15.54 -10.12 10.68
CA ILE A 141 -15.00 -8.75 10.61
C ILE A 141 -13.70 -8.64 11.42
N ALA A 142 -13.68 -9.16 12.65
CA ALA A 142 -12.50 -9.10 13.50
C ALA A 142 -11.33 -9.90 12.91
N VAL A 143 -11.60 -11.09 12.36
CA VAL A 143 -10.59 -11.93 11.67
C VAL A 143 -10.07 -11.22 10.41
N SER A 144 -10.96 -10.69 9.57
CA SER A 144 -10.59 -9.93 8.37
C SER A 144 -9.68 -8.74 8.72
N MET A 145 -10.06 -7.94 9.71
CA MET A 145 -9.25 -6.80 10.17
C MET A 145 -7.89 -7.23 10.72
N ALA A 146 -7.82 -8.35 11.45
CA ALA A 146 -6.56 -8.88 11.97
C ALA A 146 -5.63 -9.39 10.84
N VAL A 147 -6.19 -10.03 9.82
CA VAL A 147 -5.42 -10.53 8.68
C VAL A 147 -4.92 -9.37 7.81
N PHE A 148 -5.79 -8.47 7.39
CA PHE A 148 -5.39 -7.35 6.55
C PHE A 148 -4.51 -6.34 7.31
N GLY A 149 -4.93 -5.85 8.46
CA GLY A 149 -4.18 -4.84 9.21
C GLY A 149 -2.94 -5.39 9.92
N GLY A 150 -3.04 -6.60 10.51
CA GLY A 150 -1.93 -7.18 11.28
C GLY A 150 -0.91 -7.93 10.41
N PHE A 151 -1.35 -8.80 9.52
CA PHE A 151 -0.45 -9.64 8.73
C PHE A 151 -0.10 -9.02 7.38
N THR A 152 -1.05 -8.45 6.65
CA THR A 152 -0.76 -7.88 5.34
C THR A 152 -0.05 -6.54 5.47
N GLU A 153 -0.68 -5.55 6.09
CA GLU A 153 -0.08 -4.22 6.25
C GLU A 153 1.02 -4.21 7.31
N GLY A 154 0.78 -4.81 8.48
CA GLY A 154 1.71 -4.74 9.61
C GLY A 154 2.96 -5.60 9.48
N LEU A 155 2.89 -6.78 8.87
CA LEU A 155 4.04 -7.71 8.78
C LEU A 155 4.61 -7.78 7.36
N GLN A 156 3.78 -8.08 6.37
CA GLN A 156 4.24 -8.40 5.02
C GLN A 156 4.76 -7.16 4.29
N LEU A 157 4.06 -6.03 4.35
CA LEU A 157 4.51 -4.78 3.75
C LEU A 157 5.79 -4.27 4.44
N PHE A 158 5.85 -4.28 5.77
CA PHE A 158 7.04 -3.85 6.49
C PHE A 158 8.28 -4.70 6.19
N ALA A 159 8.13 -6.01 6.02
CA ALA A 159 9.24 -6.86 5.59
C ALA A 159 9.78 -6.45 4.22
N SER A 160 8.87 -6.15 3.29
CA SER A 160 9.22 -5.67 1.96
C SER A 160 9.85 -4.27 2.00
N PHE A 161 9.31 -3.35 2.80
CA PHE A 161 9.90 -2.02 3.03
C PHE A 161 11.31 -2.10 3.58
N ALA A 162 11.58 -3.00 4.54
CA ALA A 162 12.92 -3.21 5.07
C ALA A 162 13.91 -3.67 3.98
N MET A 163 13.48 -4.52 3.05
CA MET A 163 14.30 -4.93 1.91
C MET A 163 14.55 -3.75 0.95
N LEU A 164 13.53 -2.98 0.60
CA LEU A 164 13.65 -1.81 -0.28
C LEU A 164 14.57 -0.75 0.33
N MET A 165 14.39 -0.43 1.61
CA MET A 165 15.18 0.58 2.33
C MET A 165 16.66 0.20 2.50
N ASN A 166 17.03 -1.04 2.20
CA ASN A 166 18.43 -1.43 2.19
C ASN A 166 19.20 -0.82 0.99
N PHE A 167 18.54 -0.58 -0.14
CA PHE A 167 19.17 -0.01 -1.35
C PHE A 167 19.69 1.42 -1.15
N PRO A 168 18.92 2.38 -0.61
CA PRO A 168 19.42 3.73 -0.30
C PRO A 168 20.67 3.75 0.60
N ARG A 169 20.82 2.79 1.51
CA ARG A 169 22.02 2.65 2.35
C ARG A 169 23.29 2.46 1.54
N PHE A 170 23.17 1.87 0.34
CA PHE A 170 24.27 1.65 -0.60
C PHE A 170 24.28 2.67 -1.75
N ASN A 171 23.61 3.81 -1.55
CA ASN A 171 23.52 4.87 -2.55
C ASN A 171 22.87 4.45 -3.87
N LYS A 172 21.85 3.57 -3.79
CA LYS A 172 21.04 3.06 -4.91
C LYS A 172 19.57 3.32 -4.67
N MET A 173 18.80 3.60 -5.75
CA MET A 173 17.34 3.68 -5.71
C MET A 173 16.79 4.60 -4.60
N LYS A 174 17.31 5.81 -4.52
CA LYS A 174 16.96 6.76 -3.46
C LYS A 174 15.55 7.32 -3.58
N GLY A 175 15.05 7.52 -4.80
CA GLY A 175 13.68 7.94 -5.06
C GLY A 175 12.69 6.85 -4.61
N MET A 176 12.95 5.59 -4.95
CA MET A 176 12.21 4.45 -4.40
C MET A 176 12.22 4.46 -2.87
N GLY A 177 13.38 4.68 -2.26
CA GLY A 177 13.49 4.80 -0.80
C GLY A 177 12.66 5.93 -0.22
N GLN A 178 12.52 7.05 -0.95
CA GLN A 178 11.67 8.16 -0.54
C GLN A 178 10.19 7.79 -0.61
N ILE A 179 9.74 7.10 -1.67
CA ILE A 179 8.37 6.55 -1.76
C ILE A 179 8.09 5.68 -0.54
N VAL A 180 8.96 4.70 -0.26
CA VAL A 180 8.80 3.81 0.91
C VAL A 180 8.74 4.60 2.21
N SER A 181 9.64 5.57 2.40
CA SER A 181 9.67 6.40 3.62
C SER A 181 8.41 7.23 3.84
N TRP A 182 7.75 7.65 2.76
CA TRP A 182 6.50 8.42 2.84
C TRP A 182 5.25 7.53 2.90
N SER A 183 5.38 6.25 2.58
CA SER A 183 4.30 5.25 2.66
C SER A 183 4.18 4.59 4.06
N VAL A 184 5.13 4.82 4.98
CA VAL A 184 5.19 4.20 6.32
C VAL A 184 4.52 5.04 7.41
#